data_b7029ac442bd333fa275ae31ee3d0cc2
#
_entry.id   b7029ac442bd333fa275ae31ee3d0cc2
#
_cell.length_a   1.000
_cell.length_b   1.000
_cell.length_c   1.000
_cell.angle_alpha   90.00
_cell.angle_beta   90.00
_cell.angle_gamma   90.00
#
_symmetry.space_group_name_H-M   'P 1'
#
loop_
_entity.id
_entity.type
_entity.pdbx_description
1 polymer ?
#
loop_
_entity_poly.entity_id
_entity_poly.type
_entity_poly.pdbx_seq_one_letter_code
_entity_poly.pdbx_strand_id
1 'polypeptide(L)'
;MCPAQHVYFDMAHTDGHHEKGLNWAANISMMDALCWDPVPEDEPELELKIIGIQGELWSETVMEDKDMEPLLAPRILALSEVAWTDTKRKREFKEFIGAAEYYVKLFKKFNWNSHELV
;
A
#
# COMPACT_ATOMS: atom_id res chain seq x y z
N MET A 1 9.91 10.35 -0.38
CA MET A 1 9.29 9.87 -1.65
C MET A 1 7.87 9.40 -1.35
N CYS A 2 6.86 9.96 -2.01
CA CYS A 2 5.45 9.67 -1.79
C CYS A 2 4.66 9.77 -3.12
N PRO A 3 4.82 8.82 -4.06
CA PRO A 3 4.12 8.85 -5.34
C PRO A 3 2.63 8.49 -5.15
N ALA A 4 1.74 9.40 -5.58
CA ALA A 4 0.30 9.29 -5.34
C ALA A 4 -0.31 7.99 -5.93
N GLN A 5 0.16 7.53 -7.07
CA GLN A 5 -0.34 6.35 -7.76
C GLN A 5 0.10 5.00 -7.12
N HIS A 6 0.88 5.04 -6.05
CA HIS A 6 1.36 3.84 -5.36
C HIS A 6 1.05 3.85 -3.86
N VAL A 7 1.09 5.02 -3.21
CA VAL A 7 1.05 5.09 -1.75
C VAL A 7 0.04 6.09 -1.18
N TYR A 8 -0.88 6.60 -1.99
CA TYR A 8 -2.06 7.33 -1.50
C TYR A 8 -3.16 6.32 -1.17
N PHE A 9 -3.24 5.95 0.09
CA PHE A 9 -4.16 4.90 0.57
C PHE A 9 -5.62 5.36 0.69
N ASP A 10 -5.89 6.62 0.50
CA ASP A 10 -7.24 7.14 0.27
C ASP A 10 -7.78 6.82 -1.14
N MET A 11 -6.94 6.37 -2.07
CA MET A 11 -7.39 5.84 -3.36
C MET A 11 -8.03 4.46 -3.19
N ALA A 12 -9.10 4.18 -3.97
CA ALA A 12 -9.77 2.89 -3.97
C ALA A 12 -8.84 1.76 -4.46
N HIS A 13 -9.11 0.54 -4.02
CA HIS A 13 -8.38 -0.65 -4.48
C HIS A 13 -8.73 -1.03 -5.92
N THR A 14 -10.00 -0.85 -6.29
CA THR A 14 -10.54 -1.21 -7.60
C THR A 14 -11.56 -0.16 -8.06
N ASP A 15 -12.04 -0.28 -9.30
CA ASP A 15 -13.15 0.54 -9.83
C ASP A 15 -14.52 0.24 -9.20
N GLY A 16 -14.59 -0.55 -8.14
CA GLY A 16 -15.83 -0.96 -7.50
C GLY A 16 -16.57 0.20 -6.83
N HIS A 17 -17.85 0.37 -7.15
CA HIS A 17 -18.73 1.43 -6.65
C HIS A 17 -19.03 1.36 -5.14
N HIS A 18 -18.52 0.37 -4.43
CA HIS A 18 -18.80 0.11 -3.02
C HIS A 18 -17.67 0.51 -2.07
N GLU A 19 -16.53 0.94 -2.60
CA GLU A 19 -15.40 1.38 -1.79
C GLU A 19 -15.48 2.88 -1.48
N LYS A 20 -15.06 3.24 -0.29
CA LYS A 20 -15.00 4.63 0.17
C LYS A 20 -13.87 5.44 -0.48
N GLY A 21 -12.92 4.78 -1.12
CA GLY A 21 -11.74 5.41 -1.69
C GLY A 21 -12.04 6.35 -2.85
N LEU A 22 -11.14 7.29 -3.06
CA LEU A 22 -11.09 8.18 -4.22
C LEU A 22 -10.40 7.47 -5.41
N ASN A 23 -10.41 8.08 -6.58
CA ASN A 23 -9.79 7.52 -7.79
C ASN A 23 -9.12 8.55 -8.70
N TRP A 24 -8.99 9.80 -8.22
CA TRP A 24 -8.46 10.88 -9.05
C TRP A 24 -6.99 10.70 -9.46
N ALA A 25 -6.17 10.02 -8.65
CA ALA A 25 -4.77 9.71 -8.98
C ALA A 25 -4.66 8.36 -9.72
N ALA A 26 -5.26 7.33 -9.15
CA ALA A 26 -5.33 5.96 -9.68
C ALA A 26 -6.24 5.12 -8.79
N ASN A 27 -6.62 3.91 -9.24
CA ASN A 27 -6.96 2.84 -8.31
C ASN A 27 -5.64 2.18 -7.90
N ILE A 28 -5.48 1.88 -6.62
CA ILE A 28 -4.23 1.33 -6.09
C ILE A 28 -4.48 -0.05 -5.51
N SER A 29 -4.16 -1.06 -6.29
CA SER A 29 -4.16 -2.45 -5.83
C SER A 29 -2.97 -2.75 -4.91
N MET A 30 -2.98 -3.92 -4.29
CA MET A 30 -1.82 -4.43 -3.55
C MET A 30 -0.57 -4.52 -4.43
N MET A 31 -0.74 -4.88 -5.71
CA MET A 31 0.37 -4.97 -6.67
C MET A 31 0.94 -3.58 -6.96
N ASP A 32 0.09 -2.57 -7.16
CA ASP A 32 0.54 -1.19 -7.41
C ASP A 32 1.30 -0.62 -6.22
N ALA A 33 0.87 -0.96 -5.00
CA ALA A 33 1.54 -0.54 -3.77
C ALA A 33 2.87 -1.26 -3.52
N LEU A 34 3.08 -2.45 -4.09
CA LEU A 34 4.30 -3.25 -3.95
C LEU A 34 5.29 -3.04 -5.08
N CYS A 35 4.81 -2.98 -6.34
CA CYS A 35 5.64 -3.11 -7.53
C CYS A 35 6.14 -1.75 -8.04
N TRP A 36 6.82 -1.00 -7.19
CA TRP A 36 7.51 0.23 -7.56
C TRP A 36 8.84 0.34 -6.82
N ASP A 37 9.75 1.15 -7.34
CA ASP A 37 11.05 1.43 -6.73
C ASP A 37 11.11 2.92 -6.34
N PRO A 38 11.46 3.25 -5.09
CA PRO A 38 11.70 4.63 -4.67
C PRO A 38 12.86 5.29 -5.42
N VAL A 39 13.80 4.50 -5.93
CA VAL A 39 14.96 4.98 -6.68
C VAL A 39 14.70 4.74 -8.16
N PRO A 40 14.60 5.78 -9.01
CA PRO A 40 14.45 5.62 -10.45
C PRO A 40 15.66 4.87 -11.06
N GLU A 41 15.40 3.97 -11.99
CA GLU A 41 16.47 3.18 -12.63
C GLU A 41 17.51 4.05 -13.39
N ASP A 42 17.06 5.17 -13.95
CA ASP A 42 17.88 6.12 -14.68
C ASP A 42 18.64 7.11 -13.79
N GLU A 43 18.30 7.16 -12.51
CA GLU A 43 18.94 8.06 -11.53
C GLU A 43 19.36 7.31 -10.24
N PRO A 44 20.21 6.28 -10.33
CA PRO A 44 20.58 5.45 -9.18
C PRO A 44 21.32 6.21 -8.07
N GLU A 45 21.93 7.36 -8.38
CA GLU A 45 22.59 8.22 -7.39
C GLU A 45 21.60 8.87 -6.41
N LEU A 46 20.29 8.88 -6.72
CA LEU A 46 19.25 9.38 -5.80
C LEU A 46 19.08 8.47 -4.59
N GLU A 47 19.52 7.23 -4.63
CA GLU A 47 19.47 6.32 -3.48
C GLU A 47 20.06 6.97 -2.21
N LEU A 48 21.19 7.67 -2.33
CA LEU A 48 21.85 8.35 -1.21
C LEU A 48 21.10 9.59 -0.73
N LYS A 49 20.13 10.11 -1.49
CA LYS A 49 19.34 11.29 -1.18
C LYS A 49 17.96 10.97 -0.66
N ILE A 50 17.46 9.77 -0.91
CA ILE A 50 16.15 9.30 -0.46
C ILE A 50 16.29 8.76 0.96
N ILE A 51 15.78 9.51 1.94
CA ILE A 51 15.84 9.14 3.36
C ILE A 51 14.72 8.21 3.79
N GLY A 52 13.75 7.95 2.93
CA GLY A 52 12.62 7.06 3.18
C GLY A 52 11.45 7.29 2.24
N ILE A 53 10.42 6.50 2.43
CA ILE A 53 9.15 6.60 1.72
C ILE A 53 8.03 6.90 2.71
N GLN A 54 6.93 7.42 2.20
CA GLN A 54 5.77 7.81 2.99
C GLN A 54 4.51 7.42 2.24
N GLY A 55 3.54 6.85 2.94
CA GLY A 55 2.19 6.64 2.46
C GLY A 55 1.24 7.65 3.10
N GLU A 56 0.28 8.14 2.34
CA GLU A 56 -0.73 9.10 2.77
C GLU A 56 -2.09 8.46 2.84
N LEU A 57 -2.90 8.90 3.80
CA LEU A 57 -4.33 8.63 3.83
C LEU A 57 -5.05 9.93 4.15
N TRP A 58 -5.60 10.55 3.12
CA TRP A 58 -6.42 11.75 3.25
C TRP A 58 -7.84 11.34 3.62
N SER A 59 -8.52 12.18 4.39
CA SER A 59 -9.73 11.76 5.09
C SER A 59 -11.04 12.25 4.48
N GLU A 60 -11.07 12.65 3.21
CA GLU A 60 -12.26 13.20 2.57
C GLU A 60 -13.47 12.25 2.59
N THR A 61 -13.21 10.95 2.53
CA THR A 61 -14.26 9.91 2.54
C THR A 61 -14.32 9.12 3.85
N VAL A 62 -13.43 9.41 4.80
CA VAL A 62 -13.33 8.68 6.07
C VAL A 62 -14.15 9.38 7.14
N MET A 63 -15.19 8.71 7.63
CA MET A 63 -16.06 9.21 8.69
C MET A 63 -15.84 8.50 10.03
N GLU A 64 -15.36 7.26 9.99
CA GLU A 64 -15.13 6.39 11.15
C GLU A 64 -14.01 5.37 10.87
N ASP A 65 -13.50 4.72 11.91
CA ASP A 65 -12.36 3.80 11.82
C ASP A 65 -12.57 2.70 10.78
N LYS A 66 -13.80 2.14 10.73
CA LYS A 66 -14.13 1.09 9.75
C LYS A 66 -14.12 1.53 8.29
N ASP A 67 -14.14 2.83 8.01
CA ASP A 67 -13.94 3.37 6.66
C ASP A 67 -12.44 3.46 6.32
N MET A 68 -11.62 3.79 7.33
CA MET A 68 -10.17 3.93 7.21
C MET A 68 -9.46 2.56 7.09
N GLU A 69 -9.87 1.62 7.91
CA GLU A 69 -9.18 0.33 8.06
C GLU A 69 -9.04 -0.42 6.73
N PRO A 70 -10.09 -0.59 5.89
CA PRO A 70 -9.93 -1.28 4.61
C PRO A 70 -9.12 -0.49 3.58
N LEU A 71 -9.05 0.82 3.70
CA LEU A 71 -8.20 1.65 2.84
C LEU A 71 -6.72 1.44 3.17
N LEU A 72 -6.37 1.27 4.43
CA LEU A 72 -5.00 1.03 4.89
C LEU A 72 -4.60 -0.44 4.79
N ALA A 73 -5.38 -1.31 5.40
CA ALA A 73 -5.06 -2.72 5.50
C ALA A 73 -5.72 -3.53 4.38
N PRO A 74 -4.99 -4.39 3.66
CA PRO A 74 -3.62 -4.80 3.93
C PRO A 74 -2.52 -4.04 3.18
N ARG A 75 -2.83 -3.01 2.37
CA ARG A 75 -1.85 -2.28 1.52
C ARG A 75 -0.66 -1.69 2.29
N ILE A 76 -0.83 -1.35 3.55
CA ILE A 76 0.27 -0.88 4.42
C ILE A 76 1.41 -1.91 4.51
N LEU A 77 1.14 -3.19 4.33
CA LEU A 77 2.16 -4.24 4.29
C LEU A 77 3.06 -4.10 3.06
N ALA A 78 2.48 -3.71 1.91
CA ALA A 78 3.25 -3.45 0.69
C ALA A 78 4.18 -2.25 0.88
N LEU A 79 3.70 -1.17 1.48
CA LEU A 79 4.54 -0.03 1.84
C LEU A 79 5.70 -0.45 2.74
N SER A 80 5.43 -1.29 3.74
CA SER A 80 6.46 -1.82 4.63
C SER A 80 7.52 -2.64 3.88
N GLU A 81 7.10 -3.50 2.95
CA GLU A 81 8.03 -4.27 2.13
C GLU A 81 8.94 -3.36 1.29
N VAL A 82 8.37 -2.36 0.62
CA VAL A 82 9.13 -1.39 -0.18
C VAL A 82 10.09 -0.56 0.70
N ALA A 83 9.66 -0.18 1.91
CA ALA A 83 10.45 0.66 2.80
C ALA A 83 11.64 -0.05 3.45
N TRP A 84 11.50 -1.34 3.78
CA TRP A 84 12.45 -2.06 4.62
C TRP A 84 13.26 -3.12 3.88
N THR A 85 12.87 -3.47 2.65
CA THR A 85 13.53 -4.51 1.88
C THR A 85 14.29 -3.90 0.72
N ASP A 86 15.57 -4.23 0.59
CA ASP A 86 16.37 -3.88 -0.57
C ASP A 86 15.67 -4.35 -1.85
N THR A 87 15.56 -3.48 -2.84
CA THR A 87 14.86 -3.75 -4.11
C THR A 87 15.32 -5.07 -4.75
N LYS A 88 16.62 -5.39 -4.64
CA LYS A 88 17.20 -6.65 -5.15
C LYS A 88 16.74 -7.90 -4.38
N ARG A 89 16.16 -7.72 -3.19
CA ARG A 89 15.68 -8.78 -2.30
C ARG A 89 14.20 -8.73 -2.07
N LYS A 90 13.51 -7.78 -2.68
CA LYS A 90 12.07 -7.65 -2.57
C LYS A 90 11.40 -8.93 -3.09
N ARG A 91 10.43 -9.42 -2.32
CA ARG A 91 9.70 -10.63 -2.67
C ARG A 91 8.94 -10.46 -3.98
N GLU A 92 8.91 -11.52 -4.75
CA GLU A 92 7.93 -11.63 -5.84
C GLU A 92 6.51 -11.51 -5.28
N PHE A 93 5.59 -10.96 -6.07
CA PHE A 93 4.23 -10.66 -5.61
C PHE A 93 3.55 -11.87 -4.95
N LYS A 94 3.67 -13.06 -5.54
CA LYS A 94 3.09 -14.28 -4.99
C LYS A 94 3.65 -14.66 -3.62
N GLU A 95 4.95 -14.51 -3.43
CA GLU A 95 5.62 -14.79 -2.15
C GLU A 95 5.23 -13.77 -1.10
N PHE A 96 5.13 -12.50 -1.51
CA PHE A 96 4.67 -11.42 -0.63
C PHE A 96 3.23 -11.69 -0.15
N ILE A 97 2.31 -12.06 -1.06
CA ILE A 97 0.92 -12.39 -0.70
C ILE A 97 0.89 -13.52 0.34
N GLY A 98 1.66 -14.59 0.14
CA GLY A 98 1.75 -15.69 1.11
C GLY A 98 2.22 -15.25 2.50
N ALA A 99 3.18 -14.31 2.57
CA ALA A 99 3.62 -13.74 3.84
C ALA A 99 2.55 -12.80 4.45
N ALA A 100 1.88 -12.01 3.62
CA ALA A 100 0.86 -11.06 4.04
C ALA A 100 -0.38 -11.75 4.65
N GLU A 101 -0.72 -12.98 4.24
CA GLU A 101 -1.82 -13.76 4.81
C GLU A 101 -1.73 -13.90 6.34
N TYR A 102 -0.53 -14.03 6.87
CA TYR A 102 -0.32 -14.08 8.33
C TYR A 102 -0.78 -12.79 9.00
N TYR A 103 -0.42 -11.65 8.44
CA TYR A 103 -0.78 -10.35 8.99
C TYR A 103 -2.27 -10.04 8.82
N VAL A 104 -2.90 -10.49 7.73
CA VAL A 104 -4.36 -10.37 7.56
C VAL A 104 -5.10 -11.13 8.67
N LYS A 105 -4.60 -12.29 9.09
CA LYS A 105 -5.15 -13.02 10.24
C LYS A 105 -4.99 -12.24 11.54
N LEU A 106 -3.88 -11.50 11.71
CA LEU A 106 -3.69 -10.62 12.86
C LEU A 106 -4.65 -9.43 12.84
N PHE A 107 -4.84 -8.78 11.69
CA PHE A 107 -5.83 -7.70 11.56
C PHE A 107 -7.21 -8.17 11.99
N LYS A 108 -7.66 -9.32 11.51
CA LYS A 108 -8.93 -9.94 11.93
C LYS A 108 -8.98 -10.22 13.43
N LYS A 109 -7.89 -10.71 14.02
CA LYS A 109 -7.80 -10.96 15.46
C LYS A 109 -7.94 -9.68 16.30
N PHE A 110 -7.49 -8.55 15.77
CA PHE A 110 -7.64 -7.22 16.38
C PHE A 110 -8.93 -6.50 15.98
N ASN A 111 -9.87 -7.19 15.32
CA ASN A 111 -11.14 -6.66 14.81
C ASN A 111 -10.98 -5.52 13.80
N TRP A 112 -9.89 -5.50 13.08
CA TRP A 112 -9.74 -4.57 11.96
C TRP A 112 -10.58 -5.03 10.76
N ASN A 113 -11.30 -4.08 10.15
CA ASN A 113 -12.07 -4.28 8.93
C ASN A 113 -11.14 -4.19 7.71
N SER A 114 -10.16 -5.10 7.59
CA SER A 114 -9.22 -5.10 6.47
C SER A 114 -9.90 -5.48 5.15
N HIS A 115 -9.47 -4.84 4.06
CA HIS A 115 -9.83 -5.26 2.71
C HIS A 115 -9.35 -6.69 2.43
N GLU A 116 -9.90 -7.31 1.40
CA GLU A 116 -9.39 -8.58 0.91
C GLU A 116 -7.94 -8.44 0.42
N LEU A 117 -7.17 -9.51 0.53
CA LEU A 117 -5.75 -9.45 0.22
C LEU A 117 -5.49 -9.30 -1.29
N VAL A 118 -6.34 -9.90 -2.08
CA VAL A 118 -6.27 -9.84 -3.56
C VAL A 118 -7.67 -9.86 -4.15
#